data_0dd75fbf0ebeb76b2199f5b7b5a418d5
#
_entry.id   0dd75fbf0ebeb76b2199f5b7b5a418d5
#
_cell.length_a   1.000
_cell.length_b   1.000
_cell.length_c   1.000
_cell.angle_alpha   90.00
_cell.angle_beta   90.00
_cell.angle_gamma   90.00
#
_symmetry.space_group_name_H-M   'P 1'
#
loop_
_entity.id
_entity.type
_entity.pdbx_description
1 polymer ?
#
loop_
_entity_poly.entity_id
_entity_poly.type
_entity_poly.pdbx_seq_one_letter_code
_entity_poly.pdbx_strand_id
1 'polypeptide(L)'
;MPVMIAELPIARTHVPRDAVLFSATILGGSALLFWLEPMFARLVLPTLGGAPAVWNSALLFYQAALFAGYLWAHMLHRWPLRAQVGAQLMLIALAALTLPVAIASVPASWKALDPVVWLPGLFAASIGLIFIAVAAQASLLQSWYARGGRAPWFLYAASNAGSLGALLFYPLLIEPAVSLSRQAKVWSWAVLPLALFTAVCGLSAVRRRAAVGGGERESAAAPAQPIGAALRLRWAALAAGPSGLLIAITSWLTVDVISAPLFWVVPLAIYLLTFILAFSRSKAFSPDLIAPLLIVAISLITFVRAGAASTMFAIGGLLLLFYVALGIHRRLAADAPEPTRATEYYVWIAGGGMAGGLFAALVAPLLFDWTYEQPILLVACAVLLDPPPLSRSIDAFWHGARALPWRYGLPALGTLLYVTAPRVIDDANLGPAQLGGIVLLAAAALLAVGRNFSFAVHLMLLMAATGGISAVESSLAGNQRARSFFGVYRIYNDPKQGVRLFTNGTTLHGAQSMLRRFALRPTTYYNPMSGIGRMMTAVPTLFGTAARIGVVGLGAGTTACWKRPGQDWTFFEIDPAVVAIARDPSHFTYIAGCAPDMRIIIGDARLRAG
;
A
#
# COMPACT_ATOMS: atom_id res chain seq x y z
N MET A 1 34.65 -51.82 14.96
CA MET A 1 33.33 -52.13 14.36
C MET A 1 32.90 -50.94 13.53
N PRO A 2 32.87 -51.05 12.19
CA PRO A 2 32.39 -49.95 11.35
C PRO A 2 30.86 -49.97 11.31
N VAL A 3 30.26 -48.81 11.60
CA VAL A 3 28.81 -48.59 11.46
C VAL A 3 28.51 -48.50 9.98
N MET A 4 27.76 -49.47 9.51
CA MET A 4 27.24 -49.57 8.15
C MET A 4 26.13 -48.47 7.98
N ILE A 5 26.45 -47.41 7.23
CA ILE A 5 25.48 -46.42 6.80
C ILE A 5 24.63 -47.10 5.73
N ALA A 6 23.42 -47.51 6.12
CA ALA A 6 22.41 -47.98 5.17
C ALA A 6 22.00 -46.78 4.30
N GLU A 7 22.37 -46.79 3.02
CA GLU A 7 21.82 -45.92 2.00
C GLU A 7 20.33 -46.18 1.89
N LEU A 8 19.53 -45.24 2.39
CA LEU A 8 18.09 -45.21 2.12
C LEU A 8 17.89 -44.97 0.60
N PRO A 9 17.18 -45.86 -0.11
CA PRO A 9 16.91 -45.67 -1.52
C PRO A 9 16.09 -44.38 -1.69
N ILE A 10 16.61 -43.45 -2.50
CA ILE A 10 15.85 -42.30 -2.98
C ILE A 10 14.69 -42.84 -3.84
N ALA A 11 13.58 -43.16 -3.19
CA ALA A 11 12.35 -43.49 -3.89
C ALA A 11 12.02 -42.30 -4.80
N ARG A 12 12.10 -42.46 -6.11
CA ARG A 12 11.56 -41.54 -7.10
C ARG A 12 10.05 -41.47 -6.81
N THR A 13 9.63 -40.50 -6.01
CA THR A 13 8.24 -40.23 -5.76
C THR A 13 7.62 -39.75 -7.06
N HIS A 14 6.88 -40.61 -7.74
CA HIS A 14 6.05 -40.22 -8.86
C HIS A 14 5.06 -39.16 -8.36
N VAL A 15 5.28 -37.91 -8.76
CA VAL A 15 4.33 -36.83 -8.48
C VAL A 15 3.00 -37.24 -9.12
N PRO A 16 1.91 -37.35 -8.36
CA PRO A 16 0.63 -37.78 -8.92
C PRO A 16 0.22 -36.82 -10.05
N ARG A 17 -0.25 -37.34 -11.17
CA ARG A 17 -0.70 -36.51 -12.33
C ARG A 17 -1.68 -35.43 -11.93
N ASP A 18 -2.50 -35.71 -10.95
CA ASP A 18 -3.45 -34.75 -10.38
C ASP A 18 -2.78 -33.57 -9.66
N ALA A 19 -1.67 -33.82 -8.95
CA ALA A 19 -0.91 -32.76 -8.29
C ALA A 19 -0.35 -31.77 -9.32
N VAL A 20 0.13 -32.28 -10.45
CA VAL A 20 0.61 -31.43 -11.57
C VAL A 20 -0.53 -30.62 -12.16
N LEU A 21 -1.68 -31.25 -12.44
CA LEU A 21 -2.85 -30.56 -12.99
C LEU A 21 -3.34 -29.44 -12.07
N PHE A 22 -3.54 -29.74 -10.78
CA PHE A 22 -3.99 -28.75 -9.82
C PHE A 22 -2.96 -27.60 -9.64
N SER A 23 -1.65 -27.94 -9.59
CA SER A 23 -0.60 -26.92 -9.50
C SER A 23 -0.57 -26.01 -10.72
N ALA A 24 -0.62 -26.57 -11.92
CA ALA A 24 -0.60 -25.79 -13.16
C ALA A 24 -1.84 -24.88 -13.27
N THR A 25 -3.02 -25.39 -12.88
CA THR A 25 -4.26 -24.61 -12.90
C THR A 25 -4.24 -23.45 -11.91
N ILE A 26 -3.75 -23.69 -10.68
CA ILE A 26 -3.62 -22.66 -9.65
C ILE A 26 -2.56 -21.64 -10.05
N LEU A 27 -1.39 -22.07 -10.50
CA LEU A 27 -0.32 -21.19 -10.98
C LEU A 27 -0.82 -20.29 -12.12
N GLY A 28 -1.50 -20.86 -13.11
CA GLY A 28 -2.07 -20.11 -14.24
C GLY A 28 -3.14 -19.12 -13.80
N GLY A 29 -4.07 -19.52 -12.94
CA GLY A 29 -5.12 -18.64 -12.41
C GLY A 29 -4.54 -17.48 -11.61
N SER A 30 -3.57 -17.76 -10.74
CA SER A 30 -2.89 -16.73 -9.95
C SER A 30 -2.04 -15.80 -10.84
N ALA A 31 -1.40 -16.34 -11.87
CA ALA A 31 -0.67 -15.53 -12.85
C ALA A 31 -1.61 -14.59 -13.62
N LEU A 32 -2.79 -15.08 -14.05
CA LEU A 32 -3.77 -14.24 -14.72
C LEU A 32 -4.33 -13.15 -13.78
N LEU A 33 -4.56 -13.47 -12.51
CA LEU A 33 -5.04 -12.50 -11.54
C LEU A 33 -4.04 -11.33 -11.40
N PHE A 34 -2.76 -11.64 -11.17
CA PHE A 34 -1.71 -10.65 -10.98
C PHE A 34 -1.19 -10.00 -12.28
N TRP A 35 -1.52 -10.55 -13.44
CA TRP A 35 -1.37 -9.83 -14.72
C TRP A 35 -2.48 -8.79 -14.90
N LEU A 36 -3.73 -9.13 -14.51
CA LEU A 36 -4.87 -8.23 -14.65
C LEU A 36 -4.67 -6.93 -13.88
N GLU A 37 -4.11 -6.99 -12.65
CA GLU A 37 -3.91 -5.82 -11.80
C GLU A 37 -3.12 -4.69 -12.48
N PRO A 38 -1.84 -4.88 -12.89
CA PRO A 38 -1.08 -3.80 -13.49
C PRO A 38 -1.56 -3.48 -14.93
N MET A 39 -2.08 -4.44 -15.66
CA MET A 39 -2.66 -4.20 -16.98
C MET A 39 -3.86 -3.27 -16.90
N PHE A 40 -4.79 -3.52 -15.99
CA PHE A 40 -5.98 -2.66 -15.84
C PHE A 40 -5.60 -1.29 -15.26
N ALA A 41 -4.66 -1.24 -14.33
CA ALA A 41 -4.11 0.00 -13.82
C ALA A 41 -3.52 0.88 -14.96
N ARG A 42 -2.84 0.27 -15.93
CA ARG A 42 -2.34 0.97 -17.13
C ARG A 42 -3.45 1.40 -18.09
N LEU A 43 -4.52 0.61 -18.21
CA LEU A 43 -5.67 0.97 -19.04
C LEU A 43 -6.37 2.25 -18.52
N VAL A 44 -6.51 2.39 -17.22
CA VAL A 44 -7.18 3.54 -16.59
C VAL A 44 -6.30 4.77 -16.49
N LEU A 45 -4.97 4.64 -16.56
CA LEU A 45 -4.01 5.73 -16.40
C LEU A 45 -4.28 6.96 -17.31
N PRO A 46 -4.61 6.81 -18.62
CA PRO A 46 -4.90 7.95 -19.47
C PRO A 46 -6.12 8.75 -19.04
N THR A 47 -7.09 8.11 -18.36
CA THR A 47 -8.35 8.76 -17.94
C THR A 47 -8.31 9.29 -16.52
N LEU A 48 -7.56 8.65 -15.63
CA LEU A 48 -7.54 8.98 -14.21
C LEU A 48 -6.28 9.73 -13.77
N GLY A 49 -5.26 9.76 -14.62
CA GLY A 49 -3.94 10.28 -14.26
C GLY A 49 -3.14 9.33 -13.37
N GLY A 50 -1.92 9.75 -13.01
CA GLY A 50 -0.97 8.97 -12.22
C GLY A 50 -0.90 9.37 -10.75
N ALA A 51 -1.93 9.97 -10.18
CA ALA A 51 -1.93 10.38 -8.78
C ALA A 51 -1.76 9.16 -7.84
N PRO A 52 -0.99 9.27 -6.75
CA PRO A 52 -0.77 8.18 -5.79
C PRO A 52 -2.07 7.57 -5.24
N ALA A 53 -3.09 8.38 -5.04
CA ALA A 53 -4.39 7.93 -4.55
C ALA A 53 -5.14 7.02 -5.55
N VAL A 54 -4.89 7.15 -6.87
CA VAL A 54 -5.43 6.22 -7.88
C VAL A 54 -4.90 4.81 -7.62
N TRP A 55 -3.60 4.68 -7.34
CA TRP A 55 -2.96 3.40 -7.06
C TRP A 55 -3.42 2.81 -5.73
N ASN A 56 -3.57 3.64 -4.70
CA ASN A 56 -4.11 3.21 -3.41
C ASN A 56 -5.55 2.70 -3.54
N SER A 57 -6.38 3.39 -4.32
CA SER A 57 -7.76 2.97 -4.61
C SER A 57 -7.80 1.66 -5.40
N ALA A 58 -6.88 1.46 -6.35
CA ALA A 58 -6.74 0.22 -7.09
C ALA A 58 -6.35 -0.94 -6.16
N LEU A 59 -5.33 -0.76 -5.30
CA LEU A 59 -4.89 -1.77 -4.34
C LEU A 59 -6.01 -2.14 -3.37
N LEU A 60 -6.77 -1.15 -2.88
CA LEU A 60 -7.94 -1.40 -2.04
C LEU A 60 -9.00 -2.23 -2.76
N PHE A 61 -9.31 -1.88 -4.02
CA PHE A 61 -10.25 -2.65 -4.84
C PHE A 61 -9.79 -4.10 -5.02
N TYR A 62 -8.50 -4.34 -5.36
CA TYR A 62 -7.98 -5.70 -5.54
C TYR A 62 -8.07 -6.52 -4.25
N GLN A 63 -7.78 -5.92 -3.10
CA GLN A 63 -7.92 -6.59 -1.80
C GLN A 63 -9.39 -6.92 -1.47
N ALA A 64 -10.31 -6.00 -1.76
CA ALA A 64 -11.75 -6.21 -1.55
C ALA A 64 -12.30 -7.31 -2.48
N ALA A 65 -11.89 -7.30 -3.75
CA ALA A 65 -12.30 -8.32 -4.72
C ALA A 65 -11.69 -9.70 -4.41
N LEU A 66 -10.45 -9.76 -3.91
CA LEU A 66 -9.83 -10.97 -3.40
C LEU A 66 -10.60 -11.54 -2.20
N PHE A 67 -10.95 -10.67 -1.25
CA PHE A 67 -11.78 -11.06 -0.11
C PHE A 67 -13.14 -11.61 -0.57
N ALA A 68 -13.81 -10.94 -1.50
CA ALA A 68 -15.08 -11.41 -2.06
C ALA A 68 -14.93 -12.78 -2.74
N GLY A 69 -13.84 -13.03 -3.47
CA GLY A 69 -13.54 -14.33 -4.07
C GLY A 69 -13.33 -15.43 -3.04
N TYR A 70 -12.59 -15.16 -1.97
CA TYR A 70 -12.39 -16.13 -0.89
C TYR A 70 -13.65 -16.38 -0.08
N LEU A 71 -14.46 -15.33 0.13
CA LEU A 71 -15.78 -15.48 0.76
C LEU A 71 -16.71 -16.36 -0.08
N TRP A 72 -16.73 -16.15 -1.41
CA TRP A 72 -17.45 -17.00 -2.35
C TRP A 72 -17.01 -18.47 -2.23
N ALA A 73 -15.71 -18.74 -2.25
CA ALA A 73 -15.15 -20.07 -2.09
C ALA A 73 -15.56 -20.72 -0.75
N HIS A 74 -15.54 -19.94 0.34
CA HIS A 74 -15.94 -20.41 1.66
C HIS A 74 -17.45 -20.70 1.75
N MET A 75 -18.29 -19.87 1.17
CA MET A 75 -19.74 -20.11 1.10
C MET A 75 -20.05 -21.38 0.32
N LEU A 76 -19.39 -21.60 -0.83
CA LEU A 76 -19.54 -22.81 -1.63
C LEU A 76 -19.06 -24.07 -0.90
N HIS A 77 -18.13 -23.98 0.03
CA HIS A 77 -17.58 -25.14 0.75
C HIS A 77 -18.69 -25.97 1.46
N ARG A 78 -19.81 -25.36 1.81
CA ARG A 78 -20.98 -26.00 2.43
C ARG A 78 -21.83 -26.80 1.45
N TRP A 79 -21.62 -26.63 0.15
CA TRP A 79 -22.42 -27.27 -0.90
C TRP A 79 -21.81 -28.61 -1.32
N PRO A 80 -22.60 -29.53 -1.94
CA PRO A 80 -22.06 -30.73 -2.56
C PRO A 80 -21.03 -30.40 -3.62
N LEU A 81 -19.97 -31.23 -3.74
CA LEU A 81 -18.84 -30.93 -4.63
C LEU A 81 -19.24 -30.64 -6.09
N ARG A 82 -20.23 -31.39 -6.62
CA ARG A 82 -20.76 -31.15 -7.98
C ARG A 82 -21.38 -29.76 -8.13
N ALA A 83 -22.10 -29.30 -7.10
CA ALA A 83 -22.70 -27.97 -7.08
C ALA A 83 -21.63 -26.88 -6.97
N GLN A 84 -20.55 -27.10 -6.17
CA GLN A 84 -19.41 -26.17 -6.11
C GLN A 84 -18.75 -25.98 -7.47
N VAL A 85 -18.47 -27.08 -8.18
CA VAL A 85 -17.88 -27.04 -9.52
C VAL A 85 -18.80 -26.31 -10.51
N GLY A 86 -20.10 -26.65 -10.51
CA GLY A 86 -21.08 -25.99 -11.38
C GLY A 86 -21.20 -24.50 -11.10
N ALA A 87 -21.31 -24.09 -9.81
CA ALA A 87 -21.42 -22.69 -9.42
C ALA A 87 -20.17 -21.88 -9.79
N GLN A 88 -18.96 -22.45 -9.61
CA GLN A 88 -17.72 -21.79 -9.98
C GLN A 88 -17.61 -21.63 -11.51
N LEU A 89 -17.96 -22.64 -12.29
CA LEU A 89 -17.95 -22.54 -13.76
C LEU A 89 -19.00 -21.56 -14.26
N MET A 90 -20.17 -21.50 -13.63
CA MET A 90 -21.20 -20.52 -13.93
C MET A 90 -20.71 -19.10 -13.63
N LEU A 91 -20.03 -18.87 -12.50
CA LEU A 91 -19.47 -17.57 -12.16
C LEU A 91 -18.42 -17.14 -13.22
N ILE A 92 -17.54 -18.07 -13.65
CA ILE A 92 -16.56 -17.78 -14.72
C ILE A 92 -17.28 -17.48 -16.04
N ALA A 93 -18.33 -18.23 -16.40
CA ALA A 93 -19.09 -17.99 -17.64
C ALA A 93 -19.82 -16.63 -17.62
N LEU A 94 -20.45 -16.27 -16.50
CA LEU A 94 -21.07 -14.95 -16.32
C LEU A 94 -20.03 -13.83 -16.41
N ALA A 95 -18.88 -14.02 -15.75
CA ALA A 95 -17.78 -13.06 -15.81
C ALA A 95 -17.19 -12.93 -17.22
N ALA A 96 -17.17 -14.02 -18.00
CA ALA A 96 -16.71 -13.98 -19.39
C ALA A 96 -17.58 -13.11 -20.31
N LEU A 97 -18.84 -12.82 -19.93
CA LEU A 97 -19.72 -11.90 -20.67
C LEU A 97 -19.22 -10.44 -20.59
N THR A 98 -18.36 -10.11 -19.63
CA THR A 98 -17.76 -8.77 -19.50
C THR A 98 -16.45 -8.62 -20.28
N LEU A 99 -16.03 -9.64 -21.00
CA LEU A 99 -14.80 -9.63 -21.82
C LEU A 99 -15.07 -9.11 -23.25
N PRO A 100 -14.08 -8.50 -23.91
CA PRO A 100 -12.71 -8.29 -23.47
C PRO A 100 -12.58 -7.23 -22.38
N VAL A 101 -11.50 -7.33 -21.57
CA VAL A 101 -11.22 -6.36 -20.50
C VAL A 101 -11.19 -4.94 -21.06
N ALA A 102 -12.08 -4.09 -20.55
CA ALA A 102 -12.23 -2.69 -20.96
C ALA A 102 -12.68 -1.84 -19.76
N ILE A 103 -12.52 -0.53 -19.89
CA ILE A 103 -13.03 0.42 -18.89
C ILE A 103 -14.55 0.54 -19.08
N ALA A 104 -15.30 0.29 -18.02
CA ALA A 104 -16.75 0.44 -18.03
C ALA A 104 -17.16 1.91 -18.20
N SER A 105 -18.22 2.17 -18.94
CA SER A 105 -18.87 3.48 -18.99
C SER A 105 -19.63 3.69 -17.69
N VAL A 106 -19.23 4.70 -16.93
CA VAL A 106 -19.92 5.08 -15.68
C VAL A 106 -20.77 6.33 -15.90
N PRO A 107 -21.95 6.46 -15.23
CA PRO A 107 -22.80 7.63 -15.32
C PRO A 107 -22.04 8.91 -14.94
N ALA A 108 -22.42 10.03 -15.56
CA ALA A 108 -21.83 11.34 -15.25
C ALA A 108 -22.01 11.72 -13.76
N SER A 109 -23.10 11.28 -13.14
CA SER A 109 -23.37 11.47 -11.71
C SER A 109 -22.32 10.82 -10.80
N TRP A 110 -21.72 9.69 -11.20
CA TRP A 110 -20.63 9.06 -10.45
C TRP A 110 -19.36 9.90 -10.50
N LYS A 111 -19.06 10.51 -11.65
CA LYS A 111 -17.87 11.36 -11.81
C LYS A 111 -17.97 12.68 -11.05
N ALA A 112 -19.17 13.04 -10.57
CA ALA A 112 -19.38 14.18 -9.69
C ALA A 112 -19.06 13.87 -8.21
N LEU A 113 -18.94 12.59 -7.84
CA LEU A 113 -18.51 12.16 -6.51
C LEU A 113 -17.00 12.36 -6.34
N ASP A 114 -16.55 12.36 -5.09
CA ASP A 114 -15.11 12.35 -4.79
C ASP A 114 -14.44 11.14 -5.46
N PRO A 115 -13.28 11.30 -6.12
CA PRO A 115 -12.53 10.21 -6.75
C PRO A 115 -12.27 9.02 -5.84
N VAL A 116 -12.07 9.25 -4.55
CA VAL A 116 -11.87 8.21 -3.54
C VAL A 116 -13.05 7.23 -3.47
N VAL A 117 -14.27 7.71 -3.74
CA VAL A 117 -15.50 6.91 -3.65
C VAL A 117 -15.82 6.23 -4.98
N TRP A 118 -15.79 6.96 -6.10
CA TRP A 118 -16.23 6.38 -7.37
C TRP A 118 -15.19 5.51 -8.08
N LEU A 119 -13.88 5.69 -7.81
CA LEU A 119 -12.84 4.88 -8.44
C LEU A 119 -12.94 3.39 -8.11
N PRO A 120 -13.09 2.95 -6.85
CA PRO A 120 -13.32 1.53 -6.55
C PRO A 120 -14.56 0.99 -7.28
N GLY A 121 -15.61 1.80 -7.43
CA GLY A 121 -16.81 1.46 -8.19
C GLY A 121 -16.54 1.27 -9.68
N LEU A 122 -15.71 2.12 -10.29
CA LEU A 122 -15.28 1.96 -11.69
C LEU A 122 -14.52 0.65 -11.89
N PHE A 123 -13.58 0.33 -10.99
CA PHE A 123 -12.84 -0.94 -11.03
C PHE A 123 -13.80 -2.13 -10.88
N ALA A 124 -14.75 -2.05 -9.94
CA ALA A 124 -15.74 -3.10 -9.74
C ALA A 124 -16.63 -3.31 -10.97
N ALA A 125 -17.10 -2.24 -11.60
CA ALA A 125 -17.91 -2.30 -12.82
C ALA A 125 -17.12 -2.84 -14.02
N SER A 126 -15.83 -2.55 -14.11
CA SER A 126 -14.98 -2.93 -15.24
C SER A 126 -14.48 -4.37 -15.18
N ILE A 127 -13.97 -4.78 -14.03
CA ILE A 127 -13.27 -6.07 -13.86
C ILE A 127 -13.70 -6.85 -12.63
N GLY A 128 -14.63 -6.33 -11.80
CA GLY A 128 -14.94 -6.91 -10.50
C GLY A 128 -15.38 -8.37 -10.59
N LEU A 129 -16.31 -8.68 -11.48
CA LEU A 129 -16.86 -10.03 -11.59
C LEU A 129 -15.81 -11.05 -12.03
N ILE A 130 -15.00 -10.73 -13.04
CA ILE A 130 -13.95 -11.63 -13.51
C ILE A 130 -12.81 -11.76 -12.48
N PHE A 131 -12.48 -10.68 -11.79
CA PHE A 131 -11.48 -10.71 -10.71
C PHE A 131 -11.91 -11.64 -9.58
N ILE A 132 -13.16 -11.52 -9.09
CA ILE A 132 -13.74 -12.38 -8.05
C ILE A 132 -13.74 -13.84 -8.50
N ALA A 133 -14.15 -14.13 -9.75
CA ALA A 133 -14.21 -15.47 -10.27
C ALA A 133 -12.83 -16.15 -10.32
N VAL A 134 -11.80 -15.42 -10.74
CA VAL A 134 -10.41 -15.93 -10.79
C VAL A 134 -9.81 -16.02 -9.39
N ALA A 135 -10.07 -15.05 -8.51
CA ALA A 135 -9.57 -15.06 -7.13
C ALA A 135 -10.12 -16.25 -6.32
N ALA A 136 -11.39 -16.61 -6.50
CA ALA A 136 -12.01 -17.75 -5.82
C ALA A 136 -11.36 -19.08 -6.18
N GLN A 137 -10.79 -19.20 -7.37
CA GLN A 137 -10.30 -20.45 -7.93
C GLN A 137 -9.20 -21.11 -7.09
N ALA A 138 -8.20 -20.35 -6.63
CA ALA A 138 -7.09 -20.92 -5.87
C ALA A 138 -7.56 -21.58 -4.57
N SER A 139 -8.45 -20.93 -3.83
CA SER A 139 -9.01 -21.45 -2.58
C SER A 139 -9.91 -22.68 -2.81
N LEU A 140 -10.75 -22.66 -3.86
CA LEU A 140 -11.60 -23.81 -4.23
C LEU A 140 -10.78 -25.02 -4.65
N LEU A 141 -9.81 -24.85 -5.55
CA LEU A 141 -8.96 -25.95 -6.03
C LEU A 141 -8.16 -26.58 -4.89
N GLN A 142 -7.65 -25.80 -3.96
CA GLN A 142 -6.97 -26.32 -2.76
C GLN A 142 -7.92 -27.13 -1.89
N SER A 143 -9.16 -26.66 -1.69
CA SER A 143 -10.17 -27.37 -0.91
C SER A 143 -10.62 -28.67 -1.59
N TRP A 144 -10.75 -28.68 -2.94
CA TRP A 144 -11.10 -29.88 -3.70
C TRP A 144 -9.99 -30.94 -3.67
N TYR A 145 -8.73 -30.49 -3.70
CA TYR A 145 -7.57 -31.37 -3.59
C TYR A 145 -7.46 -31.99 -2.20
N ALA A 146 -7.68 -31.19 -1.16
CA ALA A 146 -7.56 -31.60 0.25
C ALA A 146 -8.61 -32.67 0.66
N ARG A 147 -9.77 -32.69 0.02
CA ARG A 147 -10.85 -33.70 0.29
C ARG A 147 -10.41 -35.16 0.05
N GLY A 148 -9.27 -35.39 -0.59
CA GLY A 148 -8.67 -36.71 -0.73
C GLY A 148 -7.69 -37.11 0.39
N GLY A 149 -7.72 -36.43 1.53
CA GLY A 149 -6.78 -36.68 2.65
C GLY A 149 -5.34 -36.20 2.39
N ARG A 150 -5.14 -35.38 1.36
CA ARG A 150 -3.81 -34.90 0.92
C ARG A 150 -3.56 -33.49 1.45
N ALA A 151 -2.35 -33.22 1.92
CA ALA A 151 -1.94 -31.89 2.33
C ALA A 151 -1.77 -30.96 1.10
N PRO A 152 -2.53 -29.84 0.99
CA PRO A 152 -2.52 -28.98 -0.21
C PRO A 152 -1.42 -27.90 -0.19
N TRP A 153 -0.47 -27.95 0.73
CA TRP A 153 0.47 -26.85 1.00
C TRP A 153 1.36 -26.47 -0.20
N PHE A 154 1.72 -27.44 -1.05
CA PHE A 154 2.48 -27.17 -2.28
C PHE A 154 1.66 -26.37 -3.31
N LEU A 155 0.33 -26.49 -3.29
CA LEU A 155 -0.58 -25.70 -4.14
C LEU A 155 -0.57 -24.23 -3.76
N TYR A 156 -0.39 -23.94 -2.47
CA TYR A 156 -0.20 -22.57 -2.00
C TYR A 156 1.11 -21.96 -2.54
N ALA A 157 2.18 -22.74 -2.54
CA ALA A 157 3.44 -22.30 -3.15
C ALA A 157 3.29 -22.06 -4.66
N ALA A 158 2.55 -22.91 -5.38
CA ALA A 158 2.25 -22.72 -6.80
C ALA A 158 1.44 -21.43 -7.06
N SER A 159 0.43 -21.14 -6.21
CA SER A 159 -0.33 -19.89 -6.29
C SER A 159 0.57 -18.66 -6.15
N ASN A 160 1.38 -18.63 -5.10
CA ASN A 160 2.28 -17.50 -4.85
C ASN A 160 3.36 -17.34 -5.93
N ALA A 161 3.87 -18.46 -6.47
CA ALA A 161 4.84 -18.42 -7.58
C ALA A 161 4.22 -17.84 -8.85
N GLY A 162 2.96 -18.20 -9.17
CA GLY A 162 2.22 -17.62 -10.28
C GLY A 162 1.98 -16.13 -10.12
N SER A 163 1.56 -15.72 -8.92
CA SER A 163 1.31 -14.31 -8.57
C SER A 163 2.58 -13.47 -8.68
N LEU A 164 3.64 -13.88 -7.99
CA LEU A 164 4.92 -13.14 -8.00
C LEU A 164 5.55 -13.12 -9.38
N GLY A 165 5.52 -14.27 -10.10
CA GLY A 165 6.04 -14.35 -11.46
C GLY A 165 5.33 -13.37 -12.40
N ALA A 166 4.00 -13.37 -12.43
CA ALA A 166 3.22 -12.47 -13.29
C ALA A 166 3.47 -10.99 -12.94
N LEU A 167 3.52 -10.68 -11.64
CA LEU A 167 3.75 -9.32 -11.16
C LEU A 167 5.12 -8.77 -11.59
N LEU A 168 6.17 -9.61 -11.54
CA LEU A 168 7.53 -9.22 -11.96
C LEU A 168 7.68 -9.22 -13.49
N PHE A 169 7.12 -10.22 -14.18
CA PHE A 169 7.21 -10.30 -15.65
C PHE A 169 6.40 -9.20 -16.35
N TYR A 170 5.37 -8.67 -15.71
CA TYR A 170 4.55 -7.64 -16.34
C TYR A 170 5.35 -6.39 -16.73
N PRO A 171 5.98 -5.64 -15.81
CA PRO A 171 6.74 -4.45 -16.16
C PRO A 171 8.03 -4.73 -16.92
N LEU A 172 8.61 -5.93 -16.76
CA LEU A 172 9.91 -6.26 -17.35
C LEU A 172 9.80 -6.79 -18.79
N LEU A 173 8.75 -7.55 -19.09
CA LEU A 173 8.62 -8.28 -20.34
C LEU A 173 7.31 -7.97 -21.08
N ILE A 174 6.16 -7.97 -20.39
CA ILE A 174 4.86 -7.89 -21.05
C ILE A 174 4.55 -6.46 -21.47
N GLU A 175 4.71 -5.51 -20.56
CA GLU A 175 4.37 -4.11 -20.81
C GLU A 175 5.23 -3.46 -21.91
N PRO A 176 6.57 -3.67 -21.98
CA PRO A 176 7.38 -3.12 -23.05
C PRO A 176 7.17 -3.82 -24.41
N ALA A 177 6.80 -5.12 -24.43
CA ALA A 177 6.74 -5.92 -25.64
C ALA A 177 5.36 -5.96 -26.31
N VAL A 178 4.27 -5.74 -25.54
CA VAL A 178 2.91 -5.99 -26.02
C VAL A 178 2.02 -4.78 -25.75
N SER A 179 1.33 -4.28 -26.79
CA SER A 179 0.38 -3.17 -26.63
C SER A 179 -0.79 -3.54 -25.71
N LEU A 180 -1.30 -2.58 -24.92
CA LEU A 180 -2.39 -2.80 -23.95
C LEU A 180 -3.63 -3.45 -24.58
N SER A 181 -4.02 -3.04 -25.80
CA SER A 181 -5.15 -3.64 -26.50
C SER A 181 -4.92 -5.13 -26.80
N ARG A 182 -3.70 -5.52 -27.18
CA ARG A 182 -3.34 -6.92 -27.39
C ARG A 182 -3.27 -7.69 -26.09
N GLN A 183 -2.71 -7.08 -25.03
CA GLN A 183 -2.69 -7.68 -23.69
C GLN A 183 -4.12 -8.01 -23.22
N ALA A 184 -5.06 -7.05 -23.29
CA ALA A 184 -6.45 -7.25 -22.91
C ALA A 184 -7.11 -8.40 -23.67
N LYS A 185 -6.87 -8.52 -24.98
CA LYS A 185 -7.38 -9.63 -25.82
C LYS A 185 -6.76 -10.98 -25.40
N VAL A 186 -5.43 -11.06 -25.30
CA VAL A 186 -4.72 -12.30 -24.92
C VAL A 186 -5.16 -12.76 -23.54
N TRP A 187 -5.23 -11.84 -22.60
CA TRP A 187 -5.71 -12.14 -21.24
C TRP A 187 -7.15 -12.67 -21.25
N SER A 188 -8.03 -12.04 -22.04
CA SER A 188 -9.44 -12.46 -22.16
C SER A 188 -9.56 -13.87 -22.74
N TRP A 189 -8.79 -14.20 -23.76
CA TRP A 189 -8.74 -15.55 -24.32
C TRP A 189 -8.16 -16.59 -23.34
N ALA A 190 -7.23 -16.20 -22.48
CA ALA A 190 -6.64 -17.09 -21.49
C ALA A 190 -7.64 -17.55 -20.39
N VAL A 191 -8.78 -16.89 -20.26
CA VAL A 191 -9.86 -17.33 -19.37
C VAL A 191 -10.48 -18.66 -19.83
N LEU A 192 -10.51 -18.94 -21.13
CA LEU A 192 -11.08 -20.19 -21.68
C LEU A 192 -10.29 -21.44 -21.22
N PRO A 193 -8.97 -21.54 -21.46
CA PRO A 193 -8.20 -22.66 -20.92
C PRO A 193 -8.25 -22.72 -19.40
N LEU A 194 -8.29 -21.59 -18.69
CA LEU A 194 -8.44 -21.58 -17.24
C LEU A 194 -9.75 -22.22 -16.79
N ALA A 195 -10.86 -21.88 -17.44
CA ALA A 195 -12.17 -22.49 -17.19
C ALA A 195 -12.15 -24.00 -17.46
N LEU A 196 -11.55 -24.42 -18.60
CA LEU A 196 -11.40 -25.82 -18.95
C LEU A 196 -10.58 -26.59 -17.90
N PHE A 197 -9.42 -26.09 -17.51
CA PHE A 197 -8.59 -26.74 -16.49
C PHE A 197 -9.29 -26.78 -15.13
N THR A 198 -10.04 -25.74 -14.76
CA THR A 198 -10.85 -25.72 -13.54
C THR A 198 -11.94 -26.81 -13.60
N ALA A 199 -12.61 -26.97 -14.75
CA ALA A 199 -13.60 -28.04 -14.95
C ALA A 199 -12.97 -29.43 -14.85
N VAL A 200 -11.80 -29.65 -15.45
CA VAL A 200 -11.07 -30.93 -15.38
C VAL A 200 -10.64 -31.23 -13.94
N CYS A 201 -10.13 -30.25 -13.19
CA CYS A 201 -9.82 -30.41 -11.75
C CYS A 201 -11.05 -30.77 -10.95
N GLY A 202 -12.18 -30.08 -11.17
CA GLY A 202 -13.44 -30.35 -10.49
C GLY A 202 -13.97 -31.76 -10.80
N LEU A 203 -13.97 -32.16 -12.08
CA LEU A 203 -14.39 -33.48 -12.50
C LEU A 203 -13.50 -34.59 -11.92
N SER A 204 -12.18 -34.36 -11.92
CA SER A 204 -11.20 -35.26 -11.27
C SER A 204 -11.51 -35.46 -9.78
N ALA A 205 -11.81 -34.36 -9.06
CA ALA A 205 -12.18 -34.42 -7.66
C ALA A 205 -13.51 -35.18 -7.43
N VAL A 206 -14.53 -34.96 -8.28
CA VAL A 206 -15.82 -35.64 -8.21
C VAL A 206 -15.65 -37.15 -8.48
N ARG A 207 -14.89 -37.54 -9.51
CA ARG A 207 -14.64 -38.96 -9.84
C ARG A 207 -13.90 -39.67 -8.73
N ARG A 208 -12.91 -39.04 -8.12
CA ARG A 208 -12.17 -39.64 -6.98
C ARG A 208 -13.08 -39.92 -5.78
N ARG A 209 -13.96 -38.96 -5.44
CA ARG A 209 -14.91 -39.17 -4.35
C ARG A 209 -15.86 -40.34 -4.63
N ALA A 210 -16.24 -40.53 -5.89
CA ALA A 210 -17.07 -41.68 -6.29
C ALA A 210 -16.32 -43.02 -6.22
N ALA A 211 -15.00 -43.02 -6.57
CA ALA A 211 -14.16 -44.22 -6.58
C ALA A 211 -13.79 -44.73 -5.17
N VAL A 212 -13.69 -43.82 -4.17
CA VAL A 212 -13.39 -44.20 -2.76
C VAL A 212 -14.59 -44.78 -2.06
N GLY A 213 -15.69 -44.97 -2.78
CA GLY A 213 -16.92 -45.63 -2.29
C GLY A 213 -17.75 -44.67 -1.43
N GLY A 214 -18.96 -44.40 -1.84
CA GLY A 214 -19.94 -43.61 -1.05
C GLY A 214 -20.35 -44.25 0.29
N GLY A 215 -19.57 -45.15 0.85
CA GLY A 215 -19.84 -45.97 2.02
C GLY A 215 -18.99 -45.67 3.25
N GLU A 216 -17.91 -44.92 3.14
CA GLU A 216 -17.38 -44.29 4.33
C GLU A 216 -18.27 -43.08 4.63
N ARG A 217 -19.27 -43.34 5.53
CA ARG A 217 -19.72 -42.29 6.43
C ARG A 217 -18.50 -41.39 6.66
N GLU A 218 -18.63 -40.06 6.38
CA GLU A 218 -17.82 -39.09 7.09
C GLU A 218 -17.58 -39.71 8.45
N SER A 219 -16.40 -40.35 8.62
CA SER A 219 -15.95 -40.79 9.93
C SER A 219 -16.16 -39.53 10.72
N ALA A 220 -17.10 -39.59 11.63
CA ALA A 220 -17.48 -38.44 12.42
C ALA A 220 -16.21 -38.01 13.13
N ALA A 221 -15.37 -37.27 12.40
CA ALA A 221 -14.31 -36.53 12.99
C ALA A 221 -15.03 -35.74 14.06
N ALA A 222 -14.70 -36.02 15.30
CA ALA A 222 -15.29 -35.39 16.47
C ALA A 222 -15.51 -33.91 16.10
N PRO A 223 -16.72 -33.35 16.34
CA PRO A 223 -17.07 -32.03 15.84
C PRO A 223 -15.93 -31.09 16.18
N ALA A 224 -15.18 -30.70 15.13
CA ALA A 224 -13.94 -29.94 15.30
C ALA A 224 -14.29 -28.71 16.11
N GLN A 225 -13.68 -28.55 17.27
CA GLN A 225 -14.02 -27.48 18.22
C GLN A 225 -14.13 -26.15 17.48
N PRO A 226 -15.17 -25.35 17.71
CA PRO A 226 -15.37 -24.10 17.00
C PRO A 226 -14.17 -23.19 17.27
N ILE A 227 -13.59 -22.63 16.20
CA ILE A 227 -12.52 -21.65 16.32
C ILE A 227 -13.07 -20.44 17.08
N GLY A 228 -12.42 -20.09 18.19
CA GLY A 228 -12.82 -18.95 19.01
C GLY A 228 -12.70 -17.62 18.23
N ALA A 229 -13.57 -16.66 18.54
CA ALA A 229 -13.54 -15.33 17.92
C ALA A 229 -12.19 -14.63 18.09
N ALA A 230 -11.51 -14.82 19.22
CA ALA A 230 -10.18 -14.26 19.50
C ALA A 230 -9.12 -14.69 18.47
N LEU A 231 -9.12 -15.98 18.08
CA LEU A 231 -8.16 -16.49 17.09
C LEU A 231 -8.47 -15.95 15.69
N ARG A 232 -9.74 -15.84 15.32
CA ARG A 232 -10.19 -15.23 14.06
C ARG A 232 -9.76 -13.76 13.96
N LEU A 233 -10.01 -13.00 15.02
CA LEU A 233 -9.59 -11.59 15.08
C LEU A 233 -8.07 -11.45 15.06
N ARG A 234 -7.34 -12.38 15.68
CA ARG A 234 -5.88 -12.41 15.61
C ARG A 234 -5.38 -12.63 14.19
N TRP A 235 -5.97 -13.58 13.43
CA TRP A 235 -5.63 -13.77 12.01
C TRP A 235 -5.89 -12.50 11.19
N ALA A 236 -7.06 -11.87 11.39
CA ALA A 236 -7.38 -10.63 10.72
C ALA A 236 -6.39 -9.51 11.07
N ALA A 237 -6.04 -9.35 12.34
CA ALA A 237 -5.08 -8.33 12.78
C ALA A 237 -3.67 -8.57 12.22
N LEU A 238 -3.18 -9.83 12.23
CA LEU A 238 -1.89 -10.21 11.66
C LEU A 238 -1.82 -9.98 10.14
N ALA A 239 -2.96 -10.02 9.44
CA ALA A 239 -3.02 -9.68 8.02
C ALA A 239 -3.19 -8.17 7.78
N ALA A 240 -3.97 -7.48 8.64
CA ALA A 240 -4.26 -6.06 8.49
C ALA A 240 -3.02 -5.17 8.64
N GLY A 241 -2.16 -5.44 9.64
CA GLY A 241 -0.96 -4.65 9.89
C GLY A 241 -0.04 -4.55 8.68
N PRO A 242 0.49 -5.68 8.17
CA PRO A 242 1.37 -5.67 7.01
C PRO A 242 0.71 -5.14 5.73
N SER A 243 -0.58 -5.41 5.52
CA SER A 243 -1.32 -4.94 4.35
C SER A 243 -1.51 -3.42 4.37
N GLY A 244 -1.88 -2.85 5.52
CA GLY A 244 -1.95 -1.40 5.69
C GLY A 244 -0.57 -0.75 5.53
N LEU A 245 0.48 -1.35 6.12
CA LEU A 245 1.85 -0.86 6.02
C LEU A 245 2.36 -0.89 4.56
N LEU A 246 2.01 -1.91 3.78
CA LEU A 246 2.26 -1.96 2.33
C LEU A 246 1.72 -0.70 1.63
N ILE A 247 0.46 -0.35 1.85
CA ILE A 247 -0.17 0.81 1.21
C ILE A 247 0.44 2.11 1.71
N ALA A 248 0.68 2.25 3.02
CA ALA A 248 1.29 3.46 3.59
C ALA A 248 2.70 3.71 3.05
N ILE A 249 3.55 2.67 2.96
CA ILE A 249 4.89 2.77 2.39
C ILE A 249 4.82 3.02 0.88
N THR A 250 3.92 2.36 0.15
CA THR A 250 3.73 2.60 -1.28
C THR A 250 3.35 4.06 -1.55
N SER A 251 2.40 4.60 -0.77
CA SER A 251 1.98 5.99 -0.87
C SER A 251 3.14 6.95 -0.61
N TRP A 252 3.88 6.73 0.47
CA TRP A 252 5.05 7.55 0.79
C TRP A 252 6.13 7.50 -0.31
N LEU A 253 6.46 6.32 -0.80
CA LEU A 253 7.47 6.17 -1.87
C LEU A 253 7.05 6.88 -3.17
N THR A 254 5.77 6.80 -3.54
CA THR A 254 5.26 7.41 -4.78
C THR A 254 5.11 8.93 -4.67
N VAL A 255 4.86 9.47 -3.47
CA VAL A 255 4.75 10.92 -3.23
C VAL A 255 6.14 11.57 -3.07
N ASP A 256 7.02 10.94 -2.27
CA ASP A 256 8.24 11.60 -1.79
C ASP A 256 9.51 11.17 -2.52
N VAL A 257 9.50 10.02 -3.24
CA VAL A 257 10.74 9.46 -3.82
C VAL A 257 10.65 9.32 -5.34
N ILE A 258 9.71 8.55 -5.87
CA ILE A 258 9.63 8.22 -7.29
C ILE A 258 8.18 8.24 -7.75
N SER A 259 7.79 9.26 -8.52
CA SER A 259 6.47 9.33 -9.15
C SER A 259 6.47 8.55 -10.48
N ALA A 260 6.54 7.22 -10.41
CA ALA A 260 6.50 6.34 -11.58
C ALA A 260 5.24 5.46 -11.58
N PRO A 261 4.52 5.32 -12.71
CA PRO A 261 3.21 4.68 -12.78
C PRO A 261 3.11 3.25 -12.28
N LEU A 262 4.14 2.44 -12.36
CA LEU A 262 4.12 1.03 -11.92
C LEU A 262 5.02 0.77 -10.71
N PHE A 263 5.50 1.83 -10.05
CA PHE A 263 6.42 1.66 -8.93
C PHE A 263 5.81 0.90 -7.74
N TRP A 264 4.49 0.95 -7.56
CA TRP A 264 3.76 0.19 -6.55
C TRP A 264 3.92 -1.34 -6.67
N VAL A 265 4.33 -1.83 -7.84
CA VAL A 265 4.63 -3.26 -8.06
C VAL A 265 5.77 -3.74 -7.16
N VAL A 266 6.76 -2.89 -6.87
CA VAL A 266 7.93 -3.27 -6.05
C VAL A 266 7.54 -3.58 -4.60
N PRO A 267 6.86 -2.68 -3.86
CA PRO A 267 6.38 -3.01 -2.51
C PRO A 267 5.45 -4.23 -2.49
N LEU A 268 4.56 -4.37 -3.48
CA LEU A 268 3.65 -5.52 -3.57
C LEU A 268 4.41 -6.84 -3.81
N ALA A 269 5.43 -6.84 -4.67
CA ALA A 269 6.28 -8.02 -4.90
C ALA A 269 7.02 -8.42 -3.61
N ILE A 270 7.54 -7.47 -2.87
CA ILE A 270 8.18 -7.69 -1.56
C ILE A 270 7.17 -8.30 -0.58
N TYR A 271 5.97 -7.76 -0.50
CA TYR A 271 4.89 -8.27 0.35
C TYR A 271 4.53 -9.72 0.01
N LEU A 272 4.36 -10.06 -1.27
CA LEU A 272 4.10 -11.44 -1.71
C LEU A 272 5.27 -12.38 -1.40
N LEU A 273 6.50 -11.90 -1.58
CA LEU A 273 7.71 -12.68 -1.24
C LEU A 273 7.72 -13.04 0.25
N THR A 274 7.29 -12.15 1.14
CA THR A 274 7.23 -12.46 2.57
C THR A 274 6.20 -13.55 2.90
N PHE A 275 5.07 -13.62 2.18
CA PHE A 275 4.14 -14.74 2.29
C PHE A 275 4.77 -16.06 1.82
N ILE A 276 5.44 -16.05 0.67
CA ILE A 276 6.13 -17.25 0.16
C ILE A 276 7.12 -17.77 1.19
N LEU A 277 8.00 -16.91 1.72
CA LEU A 277 9.01 -17.27 2.69
C LEU A 277 8.42 -17.76 4.02
N ALA A 278 7.35 -17.12 4.50
CA ALA A 278 6.69 -17.48 5.75
C ALA A 278 6.03 -18.87 5.66
N PHE A 279 5.24 -19.10 4.61
CA PHE A 279 4.50 -20.34 4.44
C PHE A 279 5.33 -21.52 3.89
N SER A 280 6.47 -21.26 3.24
CA SER A 280 7.45 -22.29 2.90
C SER A 280 8.29 -22.73 4.10
N ARG A 281 8.08 -22.13 5.28
CA ARG A 281 8.88 -22.36 6.50
C ARG A 281 10.38 -22.14 6.28
N SER A 282 10.73 -21.30 5.32
CA SER A 282 12.12 -20.93 5.05
C SER A 282 12.75 -20.26 6.28
N LYS A 283 13.96 -20.66 6.62
CA LYS A 283 14.77 -20.02 7.66
C LYS A 283 15.62 -18.86 7.12
N ALA A 284 15.58 -18.61 5.80
CA ALA A 284 16.25 -17.47 5.21
C ALA A 284 15.66 -16.17 5.79
N PHE A 285 16.50 -15.18 6.00
CA PHE A 285 16.11 -13.83 6.47
C PHE A 285 15.40 -13.85 7.83
N SER A 286 16.14 -13.94 8.94
CA SER A 286 15.53 -13.83 10.27
C SER A 286 15.03 -12.41 10.54
N PRO A 287 13.73 -12.21 10.82
CA PRO A 287 13.18 -10.89 11.17
C PRO A 287 13.42 -10.49 12.63
N ASP A 288 13.83 -11.42 13.49
CA ASP A 288 13.76 -11.27 14.94
C ASP A 288 14.54 -10.07 15.49
N LEU A 289 15.73 -9.82 14.93
CA LEU A 289 16.56 -8.66 15.30
C LEU A 289 16.34 -7.48 14.33
N ILE A 290 16.26 -7.78 13.02
CA ILE A 290 16.30 -6.72 12.01
C ILE A 290 15.01 -5.92 11.99
N ALA A 291 13.84 -6.58 12.16
CA ALA A 291 12.55 -5.86 12.15
C ALA A 291 12.44 -4.82 13.29
N PRO A 292 12.69 -5.14 14.57
CA PRO A 292 12.67 -4.15 15.63
C PRO A 292 13.66 -2.99 15.44
N LEU A 293 14.88 -3.29 14.96
CA LEU A 293 15.88 -2.26 14.67
C LEU A 293 15.40 -1.30 13.56
N LEU A 294 14.83 -1.83 12.48
CA LEU A 294 14.29 -1.01 11.41
C LEU A 294 13.08 -0.19 11.88
N ILE A 295 12.21 -0.75 12.73
CA ILE A 295 11.09 -0.01 13.31
C ILE A 295 11.61 1.19 14.11
N VAL A 296 12.60 1.00 14.98
CA VAL A 296 13.19 2.10 15.76
C VAL A 296 13.87 3.11 14.84
N ALA A 297 14.67 2.66 13.87
CA ALA A 297 15.37 3.55 12.94
C ALA A 297 14.41 4.40 12.10
N ILE A 298 13.35 3.79 11.57
CA ILE A 298 12.34 4.52 10.79
C ILE A 298 11.53 5.45 11.70
N SER A 299 11.23 5.05 12.95
CA SER A 299 10.54 5.92 13.91
C SER A 299 11.33 7.19 14.23
N LEU A 300 12.66 7.12 14.24
CA LEU A 300 13.53 8.30 14.43
C LEU A 300 13.40 9.34 13.32
N ILE A 301 13.08 8.90 12.11
CA ILE A 301 13.07 9.75 10.92
C ILE A 301 11.67 10.02 10.35
N THR A 302 10.63 9.37 10.89
CA THR A 302 9.26 9.46 10.35
C THR A 302 8.74 10.90 10.23
N PHE A 303 9.13 11.78 11.14
CA PHE A 303 8.74 13.19 11.14
C PHE A 303 9.87 14.14 10.75
N VAL A 304 11.07 13.62 10.49
CA VAL A 304 12.21 14.43 10.01
C VAL A 304 12.04 14.70 8.51
N ARG A 305 12.29 15.91 8.09
CA ARG A 305 12.25 16.28 6.67
C ARG A 305 13.43 15.61 5.94
N ALA A 306 13.13 14.65 5.09
CA ALA A 306 14.13 14.03 4.24
C ALA A 306 14.42 14.94 3.03
N GLY A 307 15.54 15.65 3.09
CA GLY A 307 16.12 16.32 1.91
C GLY A 307 16.86 15.32 1.01
N ALA A 308 18.16 15.55 0.76
CA ALA A 308 19.00 14.80 -0.19
C ALA A 308 19.16 13.27 0.05
N ALA A 309 18.58 12.68 1.08
CA ALA A 309 18.73 11.27 1.44
C ALA A 309 17.52 10.39 1.01
N SER A 310 16.67 10.85 0.10
CA SER A 310 15.41 10.17 -0.27
C SER A 310 15.60 8.71 -0.70
N THR A 311 16.64 8.37 -1.46
CA THR A 311 16.90 7.00 -1.92
C THR A 311 17.26 6.04 -0.78
N MET A 312 18.06 6.46 0.20
CA MET A 312 18.39 5.63 1.37
C MET A 312 17.15 5.38 2.22
N PHE A 313 16.29 6.37 2.39
CA PHE A 313 15.04 6.23 3.11
C PHE A 313 14.05 5.32 2.37
N ALA A 314 14.03 5.37 1.03
CA ALA A 314 13.23 4.45 0.22
C ALA A 314 13.66 2.99 0.44
N ILE A 315 14.96 2.72 0.37
CA ILE A 315 15.50 1.38 0.65
C ILE A 315 15.17 0.94 2.08
N GLY A 316 15.35 1.85 3.06
CA GLY A 316 14.98 1.60 4.45
C GLY A 316 13.51 1.24 4.63
N GLY A 317 12.59 1.94 3.96
CA GLY A 317 11.16 1.66 3.96
C GLY A 317 10.81 0.30 3.33
N LEU A 318 11.45 -0.06 2.22
CA LEU A 318 11.26 -1.38 1.59
C LEU A 318 11.82 -2.53 2.46
N LEU A 319 12.96 -2.34 3.10
CA LEU A 319 13.52 -3.29 4.06
C LEU A 319 12.63 -3.42 5.30
N LEU A 320 12.11 -2.29 5.82
CA LEU A 320 11.13 -2.30 6.90
C LEU A 320 9.91 -3.14 6.52
N LEU A 321 9.30 -2.87 5.36
CA LEU A 321 8.16 -3.64 4.86
C LEU A 321 8.49 -5.14 4.80
N PHE A 322 9.65 -5.49 4.23
CA PHE A 322 10.07 -6.87 4.09
C PHE A 322 10.20 -7.58 5.44
N TYR A 323 10.99 -7.04 6.37
CA TYR A 323 11.29 -7.73 7.63
C TYR A 323 10.10 -7.72 8.60
N VAL A 324 9.33 -6.64 8.66
CA VAL A 324 8.14 -6.55 9.51
C VAL A 324 7.04 -7.48 9.00
N ALA A 325 6.75 -7.43 7.69
CA ALA A 325 5.77 -8.32 7.09
C ALA A 325 6.20 -9.78 7.22
N LEU A 326 7.47 -10.12 6.98
CA LEU A 326 7.98 -11.49 7.14
C LEU A 326 7.79 -12.00 8.58
N GLY A 327 8.11 -11.18 9.58
CA GLY A 327 7.91 -11.55 11.00
C GLY A 327 6.45 -11.83 11.33
N ILE A 328 5.56 -10.94 10.91
CA ILE A 328 4.11 -11.08 11.19
C ILE A 328 3.50 -12.23 10.37
N HIS A 329 3.89 -12.41 9.09
CA HIS A 329 3.42 -13.52 8.27
C HIS A 329 3.91 -14.89 8.77
N ARG A 330 5.10 -14.96 9.39
CA ARG A 330 5.54 -16.19 10.08
C ARG A 330 4.64 -16.56 11.25
N ARG A 331 4.21 -15.57 12.05
CA ARG A 331 3.22 -15.80 13.10
C ARG A 331 1.89 -16.26 12.52
N LEU A 332 1.43 -15.60 11.45
CA LEU A 332 0.23 -16.00 10.75
C LEU A 332 0.33 -17.45 10.23
N ALA A 333 1.46 -17.84 9.63
CA ALA A 333 1.70 -19.19 9.16
C ALA A 333 1.79 -20.22 10.31
N ALA A 334 2.31 -19.84 11.48
CA ALA A 334 2.33 -20.68 12.66
C ALA A 334 0.94 -20.90 13.27
N ASP A 335 0.05 -19.91 13.15
CA ASP A 335 -1.34 -20.00 13.60
C ASP A 335 -2.27 -20.68 12.57
N ALA A 336 -1.74 -21.20 11.45
CA ALA A 336 -2.54 -21.82 10.39
C ALA A 336 -3.28 -23.06 10.93
N PRO A 337 -4.61 -23.17 10.72
CA PRO A 337 -5.40 -24.28 11.20
C PRO A 337 -5.19 -25.54 10.35
N GLU A 338 -5.87 -26.62 10.71
CA GLU A 338 -5.92 -27.83 9.89
C GLU A 338 -6.42 -27.53 8.45
N PRO A 339 -5.98 -28.30 7.43
CA PRO A 339 -6.35 -28.10 6.02
C PRO A 339 -7.86 -28.04 5.75
N THR A 340 -8.66 -28.74 6.55
CA THR A 340 -10.14 -28.74 6.47
C THR A 340 -10.77 -27.38 6.71
N ARG A 341 -10.09 -26.48 7.41
CA ARG A 341 -10.50 -25.11 7.75
C ARG A 341 -9.77 -24.03 6.95
N ALA A 342 -9.02 -24.40 5.94
CA ALA A 342 -8.23 -23.47 5.15
C ALA A 342 -9.08 -22.35 4.52
N THR A 343 -10.31 -22.63 4.05
CA THR A 343 -11.18 -21.62 3.47
C THR A 343 -11.63 -20.56 4.48
N GLU A 344 -11.92 -20.94 5.72
CA GLU A 344 -12.24 -20.01 6.81
C GLU A 344 -11.03 -19.12 7.12
N TYR A 345 -9.85 -19.73 7.23
CA TYR A 345 -8.59 -19.02 7.47
C TYR A 345 -8.31 -17.97 6.38
N TYR A 346 -8.46 -18.33 5.10
CA TYR A 346 -8.25 -17.41 4.00
C TYR A 346 -9.24 -16.23 3.98
N VAL A 347 -10.49 -16.46 4.38
CA VAL A 347 -11.47 -15.36 4.53
C VAL A 347 -11.02 -14.36 5.59
N TRP A 348 -10.55 -14.83 6.76
CA TRP A 348 -10.10 -13.93 7.82
C TRP A 348 -8.81 -13.19 7.46
N ILE A 349 -7.88 -13.83 6.76
CA ILE A 349 -6.66 -13.17 6.25
C ILE A 349 -7.02 -12.12 5.21
N ALA A 350 -7.84 -12.47 4.21
CA ALA A 350 -8.21 -11.53 3.16
C ALA A 350 -9.05 -10.37 3.71
N GLY A 351 -9.97 -10.65 4.64
CA GLY A 351 -10.76 -9.63 5.33
C GLY A 351 -9.88 -8.69 6.16
N GLY A 352 -8.89 -9.24 6.88
CA GLY A 352 -7.90 -8.45 7.59
C GLY A 352 -7.06 -7.60 6.64
N GLY A 353 -6.55 -8.18 5.56
CA GLY A 353 -5.81 -7.46 4.53
C GLY A 353 -6.61 -6.29 3.95
N MET A 354 -7.87 -6.56 3.59
CA MET A 354 -8.81 -5.53 3.11
C MET A 354 -9.03 -4.43 4.17
N ALA A 355 -9.19 -4.78 5.45
CA ALA A 355 -9.39 -3.80 6.53
C ALA A 355 -8.15 -2.90 6.71
N GLY A 356 -6.93 -3.46 6.67
CA GLY A 356 -5.69 -2.70 6.69
C GLY A 356 -5.56 -1.77 5.48
N GLY A 357 -5.90 -2.27 4.30
CA GLY A 357 -5.93 -1.49 3.07
C GLY A 357 -6.97 -0.38 3.10
N LEU A 358 -8.18 -0.67 3.57
CA LEU A 358 -9.26 0.30 3.74
C LEU A 358 -8.84 1.43 4.68
N PHE A 359 -8.20 1.10 5.81
CA PHE A 359 -7.68 2.11 6.73
C PHE A 359 -6.66 3.02 6.05
N ALA A 360 -5.64 2.46 5.39
CA ALA A 360 -4.55 3.25 4.83
C ALA A 360 -4.94 4.02 3.55
N ALA A 361 -5.77 3.41 2.67
CA ALA A 361 -6.12 4.01 1.38
C ALA A 361 -7.32 4.94 1.42
N LEU A 362 -8.25 4.75 2.36
CA LEU A 362 -9.52 5.47 2.40
C LEU A 362 -9.75 6.20 3.72
N VAL A 363 -9.72 5.47 4.85
CA VAL A 363 -10.11 6.04 6.15
C VAL A 363 -9.12 7.11 6.60
N ALA A 364 -7.83 6.83 6.54
CA ALA A 364 -6.81 7.78 6.98
C ALA A 364 -6.77 9.06 6.13
N PRO A 365 -6.82 9.01 4.78
CA PRO A 365 -6.93 10.22 3.96
C PRO A 365 -8.18 11.08 4.22
N LEU A 366 -9.29 10.48 4.65
CA LEU A 366 -10.52 11.21 4.99
C LEU A 366 -10.50 11.82 6.39
N LEU A 367 -9.78 11.20 7.33
CA LEU A 367 -9.74 11.64 8.73
C LEU A 367 -8.58 12.58 9.05
N PHE A 368 -7.46 12.46 8.34
CA PHE A 368 -6.22 13.15 8.66
C PHE A 368 -5.81 14.11 7.55
N ASP A 369 -5.32 15.26 7.92
CA ASP A 369 -4.70 16.26 7.05
C ASP A 369 -3.24 15.94 6.68
N TRP A 370 -2.68 14.88 7.30
CA TRP A 370 -1.30 14.41 7.13
C TRP A 370 -1.22 12.88 7.06
N THR A 371 -0.05 12.32 6.75
CA THR A 371 0.20 10.88 6.58
C THR A 371 0.37 10.13 7.91
N TYR A 372 -0.59 10.29 8.83
CA TYR A 372 -0.54 9.62 10.15
C TYR A 372 -0.76 8.10 10.08
N GLU A 373 -1.26 7.58 8.98
CA GLU A 373 -1.42 6.14 8.78
C GLU A 373 -0.10 5.38 8.89
N GLN A 374 1.02 5.97 8.45
CA GLN A 374 2.33 5.31 8.53
C GLN A 374 2.79 5.09 9.97
N PRO A 375 2.89 6.11 10.86
CA PRO A 375 3.26 5.89 12.25
C PRO A 375 2.25 5.04 13.02
N ILE A 376 0.95 5.17 12.76
CA ILE A 376 -0.09 4.33 13.39
C ILE A 376 0.11 2.86 13.05
N LEU A 377 0.30 2.55 11.77
CA LEU A 377 0.50 1.17 11.31
C LEU A 377 1.85 0.61 11.78
N LEU A 378 2.88 1.45 11.89
CA LEU A 378 4.17 1.02 12.41
C LEU A 378 4.07 0.60 13.89
N VAL A 379 3.35 1.38 14.70
CA VAL A 379 3.06 1.03 16.11
C VAL A 379 2.19 -0.23 16.19
N ALA A 380 1.15 -0.35 15.36
CA ALA A 380 0.31 -1.54 15.30
C ALA A 380 1.12 -2.79 14.93
N CYS A 381 2.00 -2.69 13.93
CA CYS A 381 2.90 -3.78 13.56
C CYS A 381 3.89 -4.14 14.67
N ALA A 382 4.38 -3.16 15.45
CA ALA A 382 5.23 -3.42 16.60
C ALA A 382 4.53 -4.26 17.69
N VAL A 383 3.22 -4.02 17.89
CA VAL A 383 2.39 -4.87 18.79
C VAL A 383 2.24 -6.28 18.22
N LEU A 384 2.10 -6.41 16.91
CA LEU A 384 1.83 -7.68 16.23
C LEU A 384 3.10 -8.51 15.99
N LEU A 385 4.29 -7.93 16.02
CA LEU A 385 5.53 -8.57 15.56
C LEU A 385 6.03 -9.69 16.50
N ASP A 386 5.91 -9.53 17.83
CA ASP A 386 6.32 -10.50 18.86
C ASP A 386 7.75 -11.07 18.67
N PRO A 387 8.77 -10.21 18.53
CA PRO A 387 10.15 -10.67 18.43
C PRO A 387 10.65 -11.20 19.78
N PRO A 388 11.64 -12.11 19.79
CA PRO A 388 12.29 -12.49 21.03
C PRO A 388 13.06 -11.30 21.61
N PRO A 389 13.31 -11.29 22.93
CA PRO A 389 14.19 -10.29 23.55
C PRO A 389 15.58 -10.27 22.89
N LEU A 390 16.18 -9.08 22.76
CA LEU A 390 17.49 -8.92 22.10
C LEU A 390 18.60 -9.74 22.75
N SER A 391 18.50 -10.00 24.05
CA SER A 391 19.39 -10.91 24.77
C SER A 391 18.74 -11.51 26.01
N ARG A 392 19.25 -12.67 26.46
CA ARG A 392 18.81 -13.31 27.72
C ARG A 392 19.05 -12.43 28.95
N SER A 393 20.12 -11.63 28.94
CA SER A 393 20.43 -10.71 30.03
C SER A 393 19.42 -9.58 30.12
N ILE A 394 18.96 -9.02 28.98
CA ILE A 394 17.90 -8.03 28.90
C ILE A 394 16.59 -8.64 29.39
N ASP A 395 16.27 -9.85 28.97
CA ASP A 395 15.06 -10.55 29.39
C ASP A 395 15.04 -10.80 30.91
N ALA A 396 16.13 -11.30 31.46
CA ALA A 396 16.30 -11.50 32.90
C ALA A 396 16.19 -10.17 33.69
N PHE A 397 16.78 -9.09 33.18
CA PHE A 397 16.67 -7.75 33.75
C PHE A 397 15.22 -7.30 33.84
N TRP A 398 14.43 -7.50 32.79
CA TRP A 398 13.03 -7.09 32.75
C TRP A 398 12.11 -7.90 33.66
N HIS A 399 12.45 -9.14 34.02
CA HIS A 399 11.70 -9.96 34.98
C HIS A 399 12.10 -9.71 36.44
N GLY A 400 13.21 -9.04 36.69
CA GLY A 400 13.69 -8.74 38.06
C GLY A 400 12.89 -7.62 38.74
N ALA A 401 12.83 -7.68 40.08
CA ALA A 401 12.19 -6.62 40.89
C ALA A 401 12.85 -5.23 40.70
N ARG A 402 14.13 -5.20 40.30
CA ARG A 402 14.88 -3.97 39.99
C ARG A 402 14.53 -3.36 38.62
N ALA A 403 13.74 -4.02 37.81
CA ALA A 403 13.41 -3.53 36.47
C ALA A 403 12.37 -2.39 36.48
N LEU A 404 11.53 -2.30 37.52
CA LEU A 404 10.44 -1.32 37.58
C LEU A 404 10.90 0.14 37.37
N PRO A 405 11.93 0.64 38.06
CA PRO A 405 12.40 2.02 37.88
C PRO A 405 12.97 2.26 36.48
N TRP A 406 13.58 1.23 35.87
CA TRP A 406 14.14 1.36 34.50
C TRP A 406 13.09 1.27 33.41
N ARG A 407 12.06 0.45 33.59
CA ARG A 407 10.93 0.33 32.64
C ARG A 407 10.23 1.66 32.41
N TYR A 408 10.08 2.44 33.45
CA TYR A 408 9.36 3.71 33.41
C TYR A 408 10.30 4.91 33.55
N GLY A 409 11.43 4.75 34.21
CA GLY A 409 12.39 5.82 34.46
C GLY A 409 13.14 6.25 33.21
N LEU A 410 13.59 5.31 32.35
CA LEU A 410 14.28 5.67 31.12
C LEU A 410 13.39 6.46 30.14
N PRO A 411 12.17 6.01 29.81
CA PRO A 411 11.29 6.80 28.95
C PRO A 411 10.84 8.10 29.61
N ALA A 412 10.61 8.12 30.94
CA ALA A 412 10.27 9.33 31.66
C ALA A 412 11.41 10.34 31.62
N LEU A 413 12.65 9.90 31.87
CA LEU A 413 13.84 10.75 31.79
C LEU A 413 14.07 11.25 30.36
N GLY A 414 13.97 10.39 29.36
CA GLY A 414 14.10 10.78 27.96
C GLY A 414 13.05 11.81 27.54
N THR A 415 11.79 11.59 27.93
CA THR A 415 10.69 12.55 27.69
C THR A 415 10.93 13.85 28.44
N LEU A 416 11.34 13.80 29.70
CA LEU A 416 11.66 14.99 30.52
C LEU A 416 12.78 15.81 29.86
N LEU A 417 13.88 15.17 29.49
CA LEU A 417 15.01 15.85 28.82
C LEU A 417 14.58 16.48 27.50
N TYR A 418 13.74 15.80 26.73
CA TYR A 418 13.22 16.35 25.48
C TYR A 418 12.29 17.54 25.70
N VAL A 419 11.38 17.47 26.66
CA VAL A 419 10.37 18.52 26.92
C VAL A 419 10.99 19.75 27.61
N THR A 420 11.93 19.54 28.54
CA THR A 420 12.56 20.62 29.31
C THR A 420 13.73 21.28 28.60
N ALA A 421 14.31 20.63 27.59
CA ALA A 421 15.36 21.26 26.79
C ALA A 421 14.81 22.51 26.09
N PRO A 422 15.52 23.64 26.12
CA PRO A 422 15.08 24.83 25.41
C PRO A 422 14.84 24.49 23.95
N ARG A 423 13.60 24.70 23.49
CA ARG A 423 13.24 24.52 22.09
C ARG A 423 13.98 25.58 21.30
N VAL A 424 15.11 25.23 20.73
CA VAL A 424 15.73 26.04 19.70
C VAL A 424 14.77 26.01 18.51
N ILE A 425 14.12 27.15 18.26
CA ILE A 425 13.09 27.32 17.23
C ILE A 425 13.63 27.04 15.81
N ASP A 426 14.93 26.83 15.69
CA ASP A 426 15.61 26.58 14.45
C ASP A 426 15.74 25.08 14.14
N ASP A 427 14.98 24.63 13.18
CA ASP A 427 14.72 23.25 12.72
C ASP A 427 15.96 22.39 12.37
N ALA A 428 17.17 22.91 12.49
CA ALA A 428 18.36 22.21 12.01
C ALA A 428 19.31 21.71 13.12
N ASN A 429 19.20 22.22 14.36
CA ASN A 429 20.17 21.88 15.42
C ASN A 429 19.44 21.49 16.70
N LEU A 430 19.28 20.17 16.89
CA LEU A 430 18.90 19.63 18.20
C LEU A 430 19.98 19.97 19.23
N GLY A 431 19.59 20.55 20.37
CA GLY A 431 20.50 20.75 21.49
C GLY A 431 20.98 19.42 22.07
N PRO A 432 22.12 19.39 22.76
CA PRO A 432 22.66 18.14 23.34
C PRO A 432 21.68 17.41 24.27
N ALA A 433 20.86 18.15 25.02
CA ALA A 433 19.85 17.56 25.91
C ALA A 433 18.70 16.90 25.12
N GLN A 434 18.25 17.51 24.03
CA GLN A 434 17.22 16.93 23.16
C GLN A 434 17.73 15.67 22.46
N LEU A 435 18.97 15.73 21.92
CA LEU A 435 19.62 14.56 21.35
C LEU A 435 19.77 13.44 22.38
N GLY A 436 20.21 13.76 23.60
CA GLY A 436 20.30 12.82 24.72
C GLY A 436 18.94 12.18 25.06
N GLY A 437 17.87 12.97 25.08
CA GLY A 437 16.50 12.48 25.28
C GLY A 437 16.06 11.49 24.20
N ILE A 438 16.30 11.81 22.93
CA ILE A 438 15.98 10.94 21.79
C ILE A 438 16.78 9.63 21.86
N VAL A 439 18.08 9.68 22.17
CA VAL A 439 18.94 8.50 22.31
C VAL A 439 18.45 7.62 23.45
N LEU A 440 18.06 8.20 24.59
CA LEU A 440 17.50 7.44 25.72
C LEU A 440 16.16 6.79 25.36
N LEU A 441 15.28 7.47 24.64
CA LEU A 441 14.02 6.90 24.18
C LEU A 441 14.24 5.77 23.17
N ALA A 442 15.18 5.92 22.25
CA ALA A 442 15.55 4.87 21.31
C ALA A 442 16.15 3.65 22.03
N ALA A 443 17.05 3.87 22.98
CA ALA A 443 17.61 2.81 23.81
C ALA A 443 16.53 2.10 24.63
N ALA A 444 15.59 2.83 25.23
CA ALA A 444 14.48 2.26 25.98
C ALA A 444 13.56 1.42 25.08
N ALA A 445 13.29 1.88 23.85
CA ALA A 445 12.54 1.10 22.86
C ALA A 445 13.26 -0.22 22.51
N LEU A 446 14.57 -0.17 22.25
CA LEU A 446 15.36 -1.38 21.97
C LEU A 446 15.40 -2.35 23.16
N LEU A 447 15.53 -1.84 24.38
CA LEU A 447 15.47 -2.65 25.58
C LEU A 447 14.09 -3.30 25.79
N ALA A 448 13.02 -2.69 25.27
CA ALA A 448 11.65 -3.20 25.37
C ALA A 448 11.31 -4.25 24.29
N VAL A 449 12.22 -4.57 23.35
CA VAL A 449 12.03 -5.63 22.35
C VAL A 449 11.78 -6.97 23.07
N GLY A 450 10.79 -7.72 22.58
CA GLY A 450 10.29 -8.93 23.25
C GLY A 450 9.11 -8.67 24.19
N ARG A 451 8.65 -7.41 24.30
CA ARG A 451 7.47 -6.99 25.08
C ARG A 451 6.63 -6.04 24.26
N ASN A 452 5.80 -6.58 23.42
CA ASN A 452 5.12 -5.88 22.33
C ASN A 452 4.44 -4.59 22.75
N PHE A 453 3.68 -4.60 23.85
CA PHE A 453 3.00 -3.40 24.34
C PHE A 453 4.00 -2.34 24.85
N SER A 454 4.99 -2.74 25.64
CA SER A 454 6.03 -1.81 26.11
C SER A 454 6.83 -1.24 24.95
N PHE A 455 7.23 -2.08 23.98
CA PHE A 455 7.92 -1.65 22.77
C PHE A 455 7.11 -0.61 21.99
N ALA A 456 5.82 -0.85 21.76
CA ALA A 456 4.92 0.07 21.08
C ALA A 456 4.78 1.43 21.81
N VAL A 457 4.68 1.42 23.14
CA VAL A 457 4.63 2.66 23.95
C VAL A 457 5.91 3.47 23.80
N HIS A 458 7.08 2.82 23.87
CA HIS A 458 8.36 3.53 23.71
C HIS A 458 8.54 4.07 22.29
N LEU A 459 8.03 3.36 21.26
CA LEU A 459 8.00 3.88 19.90
C LEU A 459 7.11 5.11 19.77
N MET A 460 5.93 5.12 20.39
CA MET A 460 5.07 6.31 20.39
C MET A 460 5.76 7.50 21.05
N LEU A 461 6.44 7.31 22.19
CA LEU A 461 7.21 8.36 22.85
C LEU A 461 8.37 8.85 21.97
N LEU A 462 9.08 7.94 21.32
CA LEU A 462 10.16 8.27 20.38
C LEU A 462 9.64 9.09 19.20
N MET A 463 8.56 8.67 18.56
CA MET A 463 7.91 9.40 17.47
C MET A 463 7.39 10.77 17.92
N ALA A 464 6.82 10.86 19.12
CA ALA A 464 6.40 12.13 19.70
C ALA A 464 7.59 13.09 19.87
N ALA A 465 8.72 12.59 20.37
CA ALA A 465 9.95 13.36 20.55
C ALA A 465 10.61 13.78 19.22
N THR A 466 10.52 12.96 18.18
CA THR A 466 11.14 13.24 16.87
C THR A 466 10.27 14.05 15.90
N GLY A 467 9.24 14.73 16.41
CA GLY A 467 8.41 15.65 15.64
C GLY A 467 6.92 15.32 15.58
N GLY A 468 6.49 14.20 16.18
CA GLY A 468 5.09 13.81 16.21
C GLY A 468 4.20 14.84 16.91
N ILE A 469 4.67 15.42 18.02
CA ILE A 469 3.96 16.49 18.74
C ILE A 469 3.77 17.70 17.82
N SER A 470 4.84 18.19 17.19
CA SER A 470 4.78 19.33 16.25
C SER A 470 3.88 19.02 15.04
N ALA A 471 3.83 17.75 14.62
CA ALA A 471 2.93 17.33 13.56
C ALA A 471 1.47 17.47 13.98
N VAL A 472 1.11 17.02 15.19
CA VAL A 472 -0.26 17.16 15.73
C VAL A 472 -0.60 18.62 15.97
N GLU A 473 0.30 19.41 16.57
CA GLU A 473 0.11 20.85 16.77
C GLU A 473 -0.17 21.57 15.45
N SER A 474 0.56 21.23 14.38
CA SER A 474 0.35 21.80 13.04
C SER A 474 -1.01 21.43 12.46
N SER A 475 -1.50 20.22 12.70
CA SER A 475 -2.84 19.80 12.29
C SER A 475 -3.93 20.54 13.08
N LEU A 476 -3.75 20.73 14.38
CA LEU A 476 -4.71 21.45 15.22
C LEU A 476 -4.75 22.97 14.92
N ALA A 477 -3.63 23.54 14.44
CA ALA A 477 -3.57 24.94 14.02
C ALA A 477 -4.33 25.23 12.73
N GLY A 478 -4.64 24.21 11.91
CA GLY A 478 -5.62 24.26 10.82
C GLY A 478 -5.22 24.99 9.53
N ASN A 479 -4.08 25.73 9.49
CA ASN A 479 -3.77 26.63 8.36
C ASN A 479 -2.52 26.25 7.55
N GLN A 480 -1.83 25.18 7.93
CA GLN A 480 -0.52 24.87 7.35
C GLN A 480 -0.50 23.60 6.50
N ARG A 481 -1.57 22.83 6.55
CA ARG A 481 -1.68 21.53 5.89
C ARG A 481 -3.03 21.35 5.23
N ALA A 482 -3.02 20.66 4.11
CA ALA A 482 -4.23 20.20 3.46
C ALA A 482 -3.95 18.85 2.80
N ARG A 483 -4.90 17.95 2.86
CA ARG A 483 -4.84 16.65 2.17
C ARG A 483 -6.02 16.52 1.24
N SER A 484 -5.75 16.11 0.03
CA SER A 484 -6.75 15.79 -0.97
C SER A 484 -6.45 14.42 -1.59
N PHE A 485 -7.30 14.01 -2.54
CA PHE A 485 -7.02 12.85 -3.38
C PHE A 485 -5.69 12.98 -4.17
N PHE A 486 -5.29 14.20 -4.55
CA PHE A 486 -4.15 14.44 -5.44
C PHE A 486 -2.83 14.64 -4.69
N GLY A 487 -2.86 14.96 -3.41
CA GLY A 487 -1.62 15.19 -2.67
C GLY A 487 -1.81 15.54 -1.20
N VAL A 488 -0.65 15.66 -0.53
CA VAL A 488 -0.54 16.10 0.87
C VAL A 488 0.26 17.39 0.88
N TYR A 489 -0.44 18.49 1.06
CA TYR A 489 0.10 19.84 0.92
C TYR A 489 0.56 20.40 2.25
N ARG A 490 1.63 21.18 2.19
CA ARG A 490 2.15 21.91 3.33
C ARG A 490 2.52 23.32 2.94
N ILE A 491 2.14 24.27 3.79
CA ILE A 491 2.50 25.68 3.70
C ILE A 491 3.30 26.03 4.93
N TYR A 492 4.50 26.58 4.76
CA TYR A 492 5.33 26.98 5.88
C TYR A 492 6.26 28.13 5.51
N ASN A 493 6.65 28.88 6.53
CA ASN A 493 7.61 29.96 6.38
C ASN A 493 9.04 29.43 6.60
N ASP A 494 9.96 29.81 5.73
CA ASP A 494 11.40 29.66 5.94
C ASP A 494 11.99 31.03 6.29
N PRO A 495 12.23 31.30 7.60
CA PRO A 495 12.76 32.59 8.04
C PRO A 495 14.18 32.87 7.52
N LYS A 496 14.99 31.81 7.31
CA LYS A 496 16.38 31.94 6.82
C LYS A 496 16.43 32.47 5.39
N GLN A 497 15.52 31.97 4.56
CA GLN A 497 15.40 32.42 3.17
C GLN A 497 14.42 33.59 3.01
N GLY A 498 13.65 33.92 4.04
CA GLY A 498 12.62 34.97 3.98
C GLY A 498 11.50 34.65 3.00
N VAL A 499 11.14 33.38 2.84
CA VAL A 499 10.12 32.91 1.90
C VAL A 499 9.07 32.05 2.60
N ARG A 500 7.84 32.08 2.06
CA ARG A 500 6.79 31.12 2.34
C ARG A 500 6.80 30.06 1.24
N LEU A 501 6.78 28.80 1.64
CA LEU A 501 6.91 27.65 0.75
C LEU A 501 5.60 26.88 0.67
N PHE A 502 5.29 26.37 -0.51
CA PHE A 502 4.20 25.46 -0.80
C PHE A 502 4.75 24.16 -1.35
N THR A 503 4.53 23.05 -0.63
CA THR A 503 5.05 21.74 -1.03
C THR A 503 3.94 20.69 -1.05
N ASN A 504 4.12 19.69 -1.93
CA ASN A 504 3.38 18.43 -1.93
C ASN A 504 4.41 17.31 -1.72
N GLY A 505 4.36 16.66 -0.54
CA GLY A 505 5.46 15.81 -0.12
C GLY A 505 6.77 16.59 -0.09
N THR A 506 7.81 16.09 -0.78
CA THR A 506 9.11 16.75 -0.94
C THR A 506 9.18 17.72 -2.12
N THR A 507 8.16 17.73 -2.99
CA THR A 507 8.17 18.58 -4.20
C THR A 507 7.72 20.00 -3.89
N LEU A 508 8.56 20.98 -4.27
CA LEU A 508 8.25 22.39 -4.14
C LEU A 508 7.29 22.82 -5.28
N HIS A 509 6.09 23.29 -4.94
CA HIS A 509 5.09 23.78 -5.89
C HIS A 509 5.01 25.30 -5.98
N GLY A 510 5.72 26.03 -5.12
CA GLY A 510 5.83 27.47 -5.17
C GLY A 510 6.49 28.03 -3.93
N ALA A 511 7.02 29.24 -4.09
CA ALA A 511 7.58 30.02 -2.99
C ALA A 511 7.21 31.49 -3.17
N GLN A 512 6.94 32.19 -2.08
CA GLN A 512 6.67 33.62 -2.09
C GLN A 512 7.56 34.35 -1.11
N SER A 513 8.15 35.47 -1.53
CA SER A 513 8.95 36.31 -0.62
C SER A 513 8.04 36.90 0.47
N MET A 514 8.47 36.82 1.72
CA MET A 514 7.80 37.43 2.87
C MET A 514 8.02 38.96 2.90
N LEU A 515 8.99 39.47 2.17
CA LEU A 515 9.22 40.91 2.03
C LEU A 515 8.19 41.50 1.07
N ARG A 516 7.34 42.44 1.51
CA ARG A 516 6.22 43.03 0.75
C ARG A 516 6.68 43.56 -0.63
N ARG A 517 7.84 44.22 -0.73
CA ARG A 517 8.38 44.77 -2.00
C ARG A 517 8.72 43.69 -3.03
N PHE A 518 8.88 42.44 -2.63
CA PHE A 518 9.23 41.32 -3.51
C PHE A 518 8.11 40.24 -3.56
N ALA A 519 7.01 40.43 -2.83
CA ALA A 519 5.96 39.42 -2.68
C ALA A 519 5.35 38.97 -4.02
N LEU A 520 5.22 39.88 -5.00
CA LEU A 520 4.65 39.58 -6.31
C LEU A 520 5.71 39.23 -7.38
N ARG A 521 7.01 39.14 -7.00
CA ARG A 521 8.03 38.71 -7.96
C ARG A 521 7.97 37.19 -8.12
N PRO A 522 7.91 36.70 -9.38
CA PRO A 522 8.03 35.25 -9.63
C PRO A 522 9.34 34.70 -9.08
N THR A 523 9.24 33.62 -8.30
CA THR A 523 10.36 32.96 -7.62
C THR A 523 10.58 31.55 -8.18
N THR A 524 11.57 30.83 -7.67
CA THR A 524 11.90 29.44 -8.01
C THR A 524 12.08 29.23 -9.52
N TYR A 525 11.53 28.19 -10.08
CA TYR A 525 11.59 27.88 -11.53
C TYR A 525 10.67 28.77 -12.37
N TYR A 526 9.97 29.76 -11.77
CA TYR A 526 9.20 30.79 -12.48
C TYR A 526 9.93 32.15 -12.57
N ASN A 527 11.14 32.28 -12.01
CA ASN A 527 11.87 33.55 -12.03
C ASN A 527 12.27 33.96 -13.47
N PRO A 528 12.55 35.24 -13.72
CA PRO A 528 12.88 35.73 -15.05
C PRO A 528 14.03 35.02 -15.76
N MET A 529 15.00 34.46 -15.01
CA MET A 529 16.16 33.75 -15.57
C MET A 529 15.88 32.28 -15.89
N SER A 530 14.77 31.75 -15.45
CA SER A 530 14.34 30.36 -15.71
C SER A 530 13.86 30.19 -17.15
N GLY A 531 13.73 28.93 -17.59
CA GLY A 531 13.16 28.62 -18.91
C GLY A 531 11.74 29.18 -19.08
N ILE A 532 10.89 29.03 -18.05
CA ILE A 532 9.52 29.59 -18.05
C ILE A 532 9.55 31.10 -18.07
N GLY A 533 10.40 31.76 -17.26
CA GLY A 533 10.51 33.20 -17.24
C GLY A 533 10.98 33.77 -18.58
N ARG A 534 11.95 33.15 -19.22
CA ARG A 534 12.44 33.55 -20.58
C ARG A 534 11.33 33.38 -21.63
N MET A 535 10.61 32.25 -21.59
CA MET A 535 9.47 31.99 -22.47
C MET A 535 8.41 33.08 -22.30
N MET A 536 7.97 33.35 -21.06
CA MET A 536 6.94 34.35 -20.78
C MET A 536 7.38 35.78 -21.19
N THR A 537 8.65 36.07 -21.10
CA THR A 537 9.23 37.35 -21.60
C THR A 537 9.09 37.44 -23.11
N ALA A 538 9.27 36.33 -23.85
CA ALA A 538 9.23 36.30 -25.31
C ALA A 538 7.81 36.21 -25.88
N VAL A 539 6.80 35.82 -25.10
CA VAL A 539 5.40 35.62 -25.53
C VAL A 539 4.86 36.79 -26.36
N PRO A 540 4.97 38.06 -25.96
CA PRO A 540 4.40 39.17 -26.75
C PRO A 540 5.05 39.33 -28.11
N THR A 541 6.36 39.03 -28.22
CA THR A 541 7.06 39.08 -29.50
C THR A 541 6.69 37.92 -30.41
N LEU A 542 6.50 36.73 -29.86
CA LEU A 542 6.22 35.53 -30.63
C LEU A 542 4.73 35.36 -30.98
N PHE A 543 3.81 35.75 -30.08
CA PHE A 543 2.38 35.47 -30.19
C PHE A 543 1.51 36.75 -30.12
N GLY A 544 2.12 37.92 -30.04
CA GLY A 544 1.40 39.19 -29.93
C GLY A 544 0.96 39.54 -28.50
N THR A 545 0.53 40.80 -28.35
CA THR A 545 0.08 41.34 -27.04
C THR A 545 -1.24 40.79 -26.54
N ALA A 546 -2.08 40.24 -27.43
CA ALA A 546 -3.34 39.61 -27.12
C ALA A 546 -3.30 38.08 -27.07
N ALA A 547 -2.12 37.53 -26.78
CA ALA A 547 -1.91 36.07 -26.76
C ALA A 547 -2.88 35.36 -25.80
N ARG A 548 -3.41 34.22 -26.24
CA ARG A 548 -4.19 33.30 -25.39
C ARG A 548 -3.27 32.27 -24.79
N ILE A 549 -3.28 32.14 -23.47
CA ILE A 549 -2.32 31.31 -22.72
C ILE A 549 -3.07 30.37 -21.80
N GLY A 550 -2.89 29.07 -22.01
CA GLY A 550 -3.32 28.02 -21.13
C GLY A 550 -2.19 27.55 -20.23
N VAL A 551 -2.39 27.52 -18.93
CA VAL A 551 -1.41 27.03 -17.94
C VAL A 551 -1.96 25.78 -17.28
N VAL A 552 -1.22 24.68 -17.35
CA VAL A 552 -1.58 23.42 -16.69
C VAL A 552 -0.86 23.33 -15.34
N GLY A 553 -1.65 23.28 -14.26
CA GLY A 553 -1.20 23.37 -12.88
C GLY A 553 -1.11 24.81 -12.38
N LEU A 554 -1.62 25.04 -11.16
CA LEU A 554 -1.68 26.36 -10.53
C LEU A 554 -0.54 26.57 -9.53
N GLY A 555 -0.26 25.56 -8.69
CA GLY A 555 0.68 25.67 -7.58
C GLY A 555 0.30 26.84 -6.65
N ALA A 556 1.29 27.64 -6.23
CA ALA A 556 1.05 28.85 -5.43
C ALA A 556 0.46 30.04 -6.24
N GLY A 557 0.19 29.86 -7.53
CA GLY A 557 -0.28 30.95 -8.41
C GLY A 557 0.84 31.85 -8.95
N THR A 558 2.11 31.52 -8.78
CA THR A 558 3.27 32.37 -9.13
C THR A 558 3.27 32.80 -10.60
N THR A 559 2.84 31.89 -11.50
CA THR A 559 2.82 32.16 -12.95
C THR A 559 1.84 33.28 -13.32
N ALA A 560 0.82 33.55 -12.51
CA ALA A 560 -0.13 34.62 -12.75
C ALA A 560 0.54 36.02 -12.85
N CYS A 561 1.67 36.22 -12.19
CA CYS A 561 2.41 37.48 -12.22
C CYS A 561 3.19 37.73 -13.54
N TRP A 562 3.12 36.81 -14.48
CA TRP A 562 3.59 37.02 -15.85
C TRP A 562 2.50 37.54 -16.80
N LYS A 563 1.22 37.57 -16.36
CA LYS A 563 0.11 38.09 -17.16
C LYS A 563 0.34 39.56 -17.51
N ARG A 564 0.18 39.88 -18.78
CA ARG A 564 0.26 41.28 -19.29
C ARG A 564 -1.10 41.75 -19.72
N PRO A 565 -1.39 43.08 -19.70
CA PRO A 565 -2.62 43.63 -20.21
C PRO A 565 -2.91 43.15 -21.64
N GLY A 566 -4.16 42.84 -21.94
CA GLY A 566 -4.60 42.34 -23.24
C GLY A 566 -4.52 40.83 -23.43
N GLN A 567 -3.78 40.12 -22.61
CA GLN A 567 -3.67 38.66 -22.69
C GLN A 567 -4.86 37.96 -22.03
N ASP A 568 -5.35 36.88 -22.66
CA ASP A 568 -6.36 35.98 -22.11
C ASP A 568 -5.70 34.73 -21.50
N TRP A 569 -5.83 34.57 -20.18
CA TRP A 569 -5.20 33.48 -19.44
C TRP A 569 -6.22 32.56 -18.81
N THR A 570 -6.01 31.26 -18.95
CA THR A 570 -6.80 30.22 -18.28
C THR A 570 -5.87 29.23 -17.59
N PHE A 571 -6.05 29.02 -16.30
CA PHE A 571 -5.42 27.96 -15.55
C PHE A 571 -6.31 26.73 -15.51
N PHE A 572 -5.71 25.56 -15.67
CA PHE A 572 -6.32 24.26 -15.45
C PHE A 572 -5.66 23.64 -14.22
N GLU A 573 -6.43 23.47 -13.15
CA GLU A 573 -5.94 22.84 -11.93
C GLU A 573 -6.82 21.64 -11.57
N ILE A 574 -6.17 20.50 -11.36
CA ILE A 574 -6.89 19.26 -11.09
C ILE A 574 -7.45 19.22 -9.66
N ASP A 575 -6.76 19.86 -8.72
CA ASP A 575 -7.06 19.80 -7.30
C ASP A 575 -7.74 21.07 -6.77
N PRO A 576 -9.01 20.97 -6.34
CA PRO A 576 -9.70 22.10 -5.71
C PRO A 576 -8.97 22.66 -4.46
N ALA A 577 -8.25 21.81 -3.71
CA ALA A 577 -7.49 22.24 -2.54
C ALA A 577 -6.35 23.19 -2.91
N VAL A 578 -5.66 22.94 -4.03
CA VAL A 578 -4.61 23.83 -4.55
C VAL A 578 -5.21 25.18 -4.95
N VAL A 579 -6.39 25.17 -5.58
CA VAL A 579 -7.09 26.41 -5.94
C VAL A 579 -7.46 27.22 -4.69
N ALA A 580 -7.98 26.55 -3.66
CA ALA A 580 -8.32 27.21 -2.39
C ALA A 580 -7.07 27.85 -1.74
N ILE A 581 -5.96 27.10 -1.67
CA ILE A 581 -4.69 27.59 -1.12
C ILE A 581 -4.13 28.79 -1.91
N ALA A 582 -4.13 28.71 -3.24
CA ALA A 582 -3.57 29.77 -4.08
C ALA A 582 -4.42 31.06 -4.08
N ARG A 583 -5.74 30.95 -3.87
CA ARG A 583 -6.67 32.08 -3.78
C ARG A 583 -6.75 32.72 -2.39
N ASP A 584 -6.31 32.02 -1.36
CA ASP A 584 -6.33 32.56 0.01
C ASP A 584 -5.16 33.53 0.21
N PRO A 585 -5.42 34.85 0.38
CA PRO A 585 -4.36 35.84 0.59
C PRO A 585 -3.57 35.65 1.89
N SER A 586 -4.08 34.90 2.85
CA SER A 586 -3.34 34.55 4.08
C SER A 586 -2.23 33.55 3.78
N HIS A 587 -2.34 32.77 2.71
CA HIS A 587 -1.35 31.84 2.22
C HIS A 587 -0.47 32.48 1.16
N PHE A 588 -1.04 32.84 -0.01
CA PHE A 588 -0.30 33.41 -1.14
C PHE A 588 -1.04 34.60 -1.74
N THR A 589 -0.30 35.62 -2.13
CA THR A 589 -0.90 36.86 -2.67
C THR A 589 -0.72 36.98 -4.19
N TYR A 590 -0.17 35.98 -4.87
CA TYR A 590 0.08 36.05 -6.31
C TYR A 590 -1.20 36.23 -7.13
N ILE A 591 -2.24 35.45 -6.90
CA ILE A 591 -3.51 35.56 -7.63
C ILE A 591 -4.17 36.92 -7.30
N ALA A 592 -4.32 37.22 -6.02
CA ALA A 592 -4.98 38.47 -5.59
C ALA A 592 -4.24 39.74 -6.06
N GLY A 593 -2.90 39.71 -6.11
CA GLY A 593 -2.08 40.86 -6.46
C GLY A 593 -1.77 41.01 -7.95
N CYS A 594 -1.65 39.91 -8.69
CA CYS A 594 -1.26 39.96 -10.11
C CYS A 594 -2.43 39.78 -11.07
N ALA A 595 -3.43 38.96 -10.72
CA ALA A 595 -4.55 38.64 -11.61
C ALA A 595 -5.77 38.13 -10.81
N PRO A 596 -6.48 39.05 -10.09
CA PRO A 596 -7.61 38.65 -9.23
C PRO A 596 -8.77 38.06 -10.02
N ASP A 597 -8.94 38.45 -11.28
CA ASP A 597 -9.95 37.99 -12.24
C ASP A 597 -9.53 36.71 -13.00
N MET A 598 -8.46 36.03 -12.57
CA MET A 598 -7.92 34.89 -13.28
C MET A 598 -8.96 33.77 -13.42
N ARG A 599 -9.15 33.31 -14.67
CA ARG A 599 -10.00 32.17 -14.97
C ARG A 599 -9.27 30.88 -14.55
N ILE A 600 -9.84 30.14 -13.61
CA ILE A 600 -9.33 28.84 -13.15
C ILE A 600 -10.40 27.80 -13.41
N ILE A 601 -10.07 26.77 -14.19
CA ILE A 601 -10.92 25.63 -14.51
C ILE A 601 -10.43 24.45 -13.69
N ILE A 602 -11.29 23.94 -12.79
CA ILE A 602 -10.99 22.75 -11.99
C ILE A 602 -11.23 21.51 -12.85
N GLY A 603 -10.21 20.67 -12.95
CA GLY A 603 -10.24 19.38 -13.64
C GLY A 603 -8.97 19.10 -14.46
N ASP A 604 -8.93 17.89 -15.05
CA ASP A 604 -7.83 17.47 -15.92
C ASP A 604 -7.80 18.33 -17.19
N ALA A 605 -6.68 19.02 -17.41
CA ALA A 605 -6.48 19.89 -18.56
C ALA A 605 -6.70 19.18 -19.90
N ARG A 606 -6.34 17.90 -20.01
CA ARG A 606 -6.51 17.07 -21.23
C ARG A 606 -8.00 16.91 -21.60
N LEU A 607 -8.89 16.99 -20.61
CA LEU A 607 -10.32 16.81 -20.78
C LEU A 607 -11.09 18.14 -20.81
N ARG A 608 -10.44 19.25 -20.44
CA ARG A 608 -11.08 20.57 -20.27
C ARG A 608 -10.53 21.65 -21.20
N ALA A 609 -9.42 21.40 -21.90
CA ALA A 609 -8.79 22.37 -22.79
C ALA A 609 -9.38 22.38 -24.22
N GLY A 610 -10.33 21.50 -24.53
CA GLY A 610 -11.00 21.42 -25.83
C GLY A 610 -12.31 22.20 -25.89
#